data_609d3ad31af273ee7a567559e5d35802
#
_entry.id   609d3ad31af273ee7a567559e5d35802
#
_cell.length_a   1.000
_cell.length_b   1.000
_cell.length_c   1.000
_cell.angle_alpha   90.00
_cell.angle_beta   90.00
_cell.angle_gamma   90.00
#
_symmetry.space_group_name_H-M   'P 1'
#
loop_
_entity.id
_entity.type
_entity.pdbx_description
1 polymer ?
#
loop_
_entity_poly.entity_id
_entity_poly.type
_entity_poly.pdbx_seq_one_letter_code
_entity_poly.pdbx_strand_id
1 'polypeptide(L)'
;MSSREEILASIRKHTQSHYEKPDIADMKRLTYPDKVEQFCAISRAVGGTAVVLDKGEDVNAVIRRTYPDAMRIASVLPDISCATFNPDMVDDPKELDGTEVAVVRGEIGVAENGAIWIPQQVKYKAIYFISESLVILIDRNKIVDTMYDAYCQLDGQEYQFGTFISGPSKTADIEQALVMGCLLYTSDAA
;
A
#
# COMPACT_ATOMS: atom_id res chain seq x y z
N MET A 1 9.83 19.18 -33.66
CA MET A 1 10.25 18.40 -32.48
C MET A 1 9.12 18.47 -31.45
N SER A 2 8.84 17.41 -30.71
CA SER A 2 7.87 17.52 -29.63
C SER A 2 8.42 18.31 -28.45
N SER A 3 7.57 18.95 -27.66
CA SER A 3 7.98 19.70 -26.44
C SER A 3 8.87 18.85 -25.52
N ARG A 4 8.65 17.53 -25.46
CA ARG A 4 9.48 16.57 -24.72
C ARG A 4 10.91 16.51 -25.29
N GLU A 5 11.05 16.44 -26.60
CA GLU A 5 12.38 16.36 -27.27
C GLU A 5 13.19 17.64 -27.05
N GLU A 6 12.53 18.79 -27.07
CA GLU A 6 13.17 20.08 -26.80
C GLU A 6 13.66 20.19 -25.36
N ILE A 7 12.86 19.75 -24.40
CA ILE A 7 13.23 19.71 -22.97
C ILE A 7 14.43 18.77 -22.76
N LEU A 8 14.38 17.56 -23.31
CA LEU A 8 15.47 16.60 -23.18
C LEU A 8 16.76 17.08 -23.85
N ALA A 9 16.67 17.73 -25.01
CA ALA A 9 17.81 18.33 -25.69
C ALA A 9 18.41 19.47 -24.85
N SER A 10 17.57 20.32 -24.25
CA SER A 10 18.02 21.40 -23.37
C SER A 10 18.72 20.83 -22.12
N ILE A 11 18.18 19.82 -21.46
CA ILE A 11 18.81 19.16 -20.31
C ILE A 11 20.19 18.61 -20.71
N ARG A 12 20.29 17.87 -21.80
CA ARG A 12 21.57 17.31 -22.29
C ARG A 12 22.61 18.40 -22.58
N LYS A 13 22.19 19.52 -23.17
CA LYS A 13 23.06 20.64 -23.47
C LYS A 13 23.63 21.33 -22.22
N HIS A 14 22.85 21.35 -21.13
CA HIS A 14 23.25 22.00 -19.88
C HIS A 14 23.91 21.06 -18.88
N THR A 15 23.90 19.75 -19.14
CA THR A 15 24.59 18.77 -18.28
C THR A 15 26.09 18.86 -18.58
N GLN A 16 26.84 19.47 -17.68
CA GLN A 16 28.28 19.71 -17.84
C GLN A 16 29.16 18.54 -17.40
N SER A 17 28.63 17.66 -16.55
CA SER A 17 29.38 16.53 -16.01
C SER A 17 28.53 15.25 -16.06
N HIS A 18 29.16 14.18 -16.51
CA HIS A 18 28.58 12.83 -16.45
C HIS A 18 29.33 12.03 -15.39
N TYR A 19 28.58 11.49 -14.45
CA TYR A 19 29.09 10.57 -13.44
C TYR A 19 28.54 9.20 -13.72
N GLU A 20 29.38 8.19 -13.59
CA GLU A 20 28.91 6.81 -13.63
C GLU A 20 28.00 6.56 -12.43
N LYS A 21 26.92 5.83 -12.65
CA LYS A 21 26.03 5.39 -11.55
C LYS A 21 26.87 4.52 -10.61
N PRO A 22 26.94 4.84 -9.30
CA PRO A 22 27.69 4.00 -8.36
C PRO A 22 27.10 2.60 -8.35
N ASP A 23 27.97 1.58 -8.32
CA ASP A 23 27.56 0.22 -8.08
C ASP A 23 27.23 0.07 -6.60
N ILE A 24 25.97 -0.22 -6.31
CA ILE A 24 25.48 -0.44 -4.95
C ILE A 24 25.28 -1.93 -4.64
N ALA A 25 25.65 -2.82 -5.56
CA ALA A 25 25.47 -4.27 -5.37
C ALA A 25 26.26 -4.80 -4.17
N ASP A 26 27.45 -4.22 -3.93
CA ASP A 26 28.36 -4.60 -2.84
C ASP A 26 28.04 -3.91 -1.51
N MET A 27 27.06 -3.00 -1.46
CA MET A 27 26.67 -2.36 -0.21
C MET A 27 26.06 -3.40 0.75
N LYS A 28 26.52 -3.37 2.01
CA LYS A 28 25.94 -4.21 3.06
C LYS A 28 24.47 -3.84 3.25
N ARG A 29 23.58 -4.74 2.85
CA ARG A 29 22.13 -4.55 2.98
C ARG A 29 21.65 -4.91 4.37
N LEU A 30 20.60 -4.24 4.80
CA LEU A 30 19.85 -4.60 5.99
C LEU A 30 19.15 -5.93 5.74
N THR A 31 19.24 -6.87 6.66
CA THR A 31 18.56 -8.15 6.63
C THR A 31 17.97 -8.48 7.99
N TYR A 32 16.85 -9.17 8.02
CA TYR A 32 16.19 -9.55 9.26
C TYR A 32 16.13 -11.07 9.39
N PRO A 33 16.47 -11.63 10.58
CA PRO A 33 16.38 -13.07 10.83
C PRO A 33 14.97 -13.63 10.61
N ASP A 34 13.95 -12.90 11.05
CA ASP A 34 12.54 -13.19 10.77
C ASP A 34 11.88 -11.94 10.17
N LYS A 35 11.67 -11.97 8.85
CA LYS A 35 11.06 -10.86 8.11
C LYS A 35 9.58 -10.70 8.44
N VAL A 36 8.88 -11.78 8.77
CA VAL A 36 7.45 -11.74 9.11
C VAL A 36 7.25 -11.08 10.46
N GLU A 37 8.05 -11.47 11.46
CA GLU A 37 8.01 -10.86 12.78
C GLU A 37 8.35 -9.36 12.70
N GLN A 38 9.43 -9.02 11.99
CA GLN A 38 9.85 -7.64 11.79
C GLN A 38 8.77 -6.82 11.09
N PHE A 39 8.20 -7.34 10.00
CA PHE A 39 7.10 -6.69 9.27
C PHE A 39 5.91 -6.42 10.18
N CYS A 40 5.49 -7.41 10.99
CA CYS A 40 4.39 -7.24 11.94
C CYS A 40 4.70 -6.19 13.01
N ALA A 41 5.94 -6.18 13.52
CA ALA A 41 6.38 -5.20 14.54
C ALA A 41 6.33 -3.77 13.98
N ILE A 42 6.89 -3.54 12.78
CA ILE A 42 6.88 -2.23 12.14
C ILE A 42 5.47 -1.81 11.71
N SER A 43 4.67 -2.73 11.18
CA SER A 43 3.27 -2.42 10.82
C SER A 43 2.49 -1.87 12.03
N ARG A 44 2.68 -2.45 13.22
CA ARG A 44 2.08 -1.92 14.46
C ARG A 44 2.69 -0.58 14.86
N ALA A 45 4.01 -0.43 14.75
CA ALA A 45 4.70 0.82 15.10
C ALA A 45 4.26 2.01 14.24
N VAL A 46 3.89 1.78 12.98
CA VAL A 46 3.37 2.83 12.09
C VAL A 46 1.86 3.05 12.25
N GLY A 47 1.19 2.34 13.17
CA GLY A 47 -0.22 2.54 13.50
C GLY A 47 -1.18 1.58 12.79
N GLY A 48 -0.67 0.59 12.09
CA GLY A 48 -1.47 -0.49 11.49
C GLY A 48 -1.69 -1.65 12.47
N THR A 49 -2.51 -2.61 12.04
CA THR A 49 -2.70 -3.90 12.72
C THR A 49 -2.19 -5.01 11.83
N ALA A 50 -1.31 -5.86 12.34
CA ALA A 50 -0.82 -7.03 11.62
C ALA A 50 -1.32 -8.31 12.29
N VAL A 51 -1.97 -9.16 11.51
CA VAL A 51 -2.48 -10.48 11.92
C VAL A 51 -1.82 -11.54 11.04
N VAL A 52 -1.21 -12.53 11.66
CA VAL A 52 -0.67 -13.71 10.96
C VAL A 52 -1.71 -14.81 11.06
N LEU A 53 -2.20 -15.27 9.92
CA LEU A 53 -3.17 -16.37 9.86
C LEU A 53 -2.46 -17.71 9.92
N ASP A 54 -3.01 -18.64 10.67
CA ASP A 54 -2.59 -20.03 10.66
C ASP A 54 -3.05 -20.73 9.37
N LYS A 55 -2.37 -21.84 9.04
CA LYS A 55 -2.73 -22.61 7.85
C LYS A 55 -4.15 -23.17 7.97
N GLY A 56 -5.03 -22.72 7.06
CA GLY A 56 -6.45 -23.14 7.02
C GLY A 56 -7.38 -22.25 7.84
N GLU A 57 -6.87 -21.20 8.46
CA GLU A 57 -7.73 -20.19 9.10
C GLU A 57 -8.53 -19.43 8.05
N ASP A 58 -9.82 -19.24 8.29
CA ASP A 58 -10.72 -18.54 7.37
C ASP A 58 -10.53 -17.03 7.48
N VAL A 59 -9.97 -16.41 6.43
CA VAL A 59 -9.78 -14.95 6.34
C VAL A 59 -11.09 -14.18 6.51
N ASN A 60 -12.20 -14.72 6.01
CA ASN A 60 -13.51 -14.07 6.12
C ASN A 60 -13.98 -14.01 7.58
N ALA A 61 -13.76 -15.09 8.35
CA ALA A 61 -14.05 -15.10 9.76
C ALA A 61 -13.21 -14.10 10.55
N VAL A 62 -11.93 -13.96 10.17
CA VAL A 62 -11.03 -12.96 10.80
C VAL A 62 -11.48 -11.54 10.49
N ILE A 63 -11.83 -11.22 9.23
CA ILE A 63 -12.34 -9.90 8.84
C ILE A 63 -13.63 -9.59 9.63
N ARG A 64 -14.60 -10.50 9.67
CA ARG A 64 -15.84 -10.30 10.40
C ARG A 64 -15.64 -10.15 11.92
N ARG A 65 -14.67 -10.85 12.50
CA ARG A 65 -14.31 -10.70 13.91
C ARG A 65 -13.67 -9.35 14.21
N THR A 66 -12.86 -8.84 13.26
CA THR A 66 -12.16 -7.57 13.41
C THR A 66 -13.09 -6.37 13.19
N TYR A 67 -14.06 -6.53 12.29
CA TYR A 67 -15.02 -5.50 11.90
C TYR A 67 -16.45 -6.06 12.02
N PRO A 68 -16.94 -6.32 13.24
CA PRO A 68 -18.23 -7.01 13.45
C PRO A 68 -19.43 -6.20 12.95
N ASP A 69 -19.34 -4.88 13.05
CA ASP A 69 -20.43 -3.95 12.72
C ASP A 69 -20.37 -3.43 11.28
N ALA A 70 -19.31 -3.75 10.52
CA ALA A 70 -19.14 -3.24 9.16
C ALA A 70 -20.23 -3.77 8.22
N MET A 71 -20.98 -2.84 7.64
CA MET A 71 -22.09 -3.10 6.71
C MET A 71 -21.64 -2.97 5.24
N ARG A 72 -20.66 -2.11 4.97
CA ARG A 72 -20.12 -1.86 3.62
C ARG A 72 -18.68 -2.36 3.50
N ILE A 73 -18.54 -3.61 3.09
CA ILE A 73 -17.25 -4.26 2.85
C ILE A 73 -17.06 -4.41 1.34
N ALA A 74 -16.05 -3.74 0.80
CA ALA A 74 -15.69 -3.77 -0.62
C ALA A 74 -14.60 -4.79 -0.90
N SER A 75 -14.76 -5.63 -1.92
CA SER A 75 -13.67 -6.43 -2.48
C SER A 75 -13.96 -6.86 -3.91
N VAL A 76 -12.89 -6.97 -4.73
CA VAL A 76 -12.91 -7.64 -6.03
C VAL A 76 -12.42 -9.09 -5.94
N LEU A 77 -11.90 -9.50 -4.78
CA LEU A 77 -11.29 -10.80 -4.58
C LEU A 77 -12.38 -11.87 -4.45
N PRO A 78 -12.35 -12.94 -5.26
CA PRO A 78 -13.41 -13.95 -5.27
C PRO A 78 -13.44 -14.81 -4.00
N ASP A 79 -12.35 -14.87 -3.26
CA ASP A 79 -12.21 -15.60 -2.00
C ASP A 79 -12.71 -14.81 -0.77
N ILE A 80 -13.09 -13.55 -0.96
CA ILE A 80 -13.64 -12.70 0.12
C ILE A 80 -15.16 -12.73 0.09
N SER A 81 -15.73 -13.80 0.63
CA SER A 81 -17.18 -14.02 0.68
C SER A 81 -17.90 -13.09 1.68
N CYS A 82 -17.19 -12.49 2.61
CA CYS A 82 -17.73 -11.49 3.53
C CYS A 82 -17.90 -10.10 2.90
N ALA A 83 -17.40 -9.86 1.68
CA ALA A 83 -17.65 -8.62 0.95
C ALA A 83 -19.13 -8.43 0.67
N THR A 84 -19.63 -7.21 0.83
CA THR A 84 -21.04 -6.85 0.60
C THR A 84 -21.25 -6.23 -0.78
N PHE A 85 -20.20 -5.73 -1.41
CA PHE A 85 -20.26 -5.25 -2.79
C PHE A 85 -18.91 -5.32 -3.50
N ASN A 86 -18.97 -5.33 -4.83
CA ASN A 86 -17.79 -5.25 -5.69
C ASN A 86 -17.60 -3.79 -6.13
N PRO A 87 -16.47 -3.14 -5.78
CA PRO A 87 -16.21 -1.73 -6.11
C PRO A 87 -16.06 -1.47 -7.61
N ASP A 88 -15.84 -2.49 -8.45
CA ASP A 88 -15.75 -2.33 -9.90
C ASP A 88 -17.12 -2.25 -10.58
N MET A 89 -18.20 -2.58 -9.86
CA MET A 89 -19.57 -2.54 -10.37
C MET A 89 -20.24 -1.19 -10.17
N VAL A 90 -19.57 -0.22 -9.53
CA VAL A 90 -20.11 1.14 -9.40
C VAL A 90 -19.84 1.95 -10.67
N ASP A 91 -20.77 2.83 -11.03
CA ASP A 91 -20.63 3.68 -12.21
C ASP A 91 -19.88 4.99 -11.89
N ASP A 92 -20.14 5.61 -10.75
CA ASP A 92 -19.44 6.81 -10.26
C ASP A 92 -18.53 6.47 -9.08
N PRO A 93 -17.24 6.87 -9.11
CA PRO A 93 -16.33 6.67 -7.97
C PRO A 93 -16.82 7.30 -6.66
N LYS A 94 -17.74 8.27 -6.70
CA LYS A 94 -18.37 8.85 -5.51
C LYS A 94 -19.21 7.83 -4.73
N GLU A 95 -19.70 6.80 -5.39
CA GLU A 95 -20.45 5.73 -4.73
C GLU A 95 -19.59 4.85 -3.79
N LEU A 96 -18.26 4.99 -3.90
CA LEU A 96 -17.31 4.36 -2.97
C LEU A 96 -17.24 5.07 -1.62
N ASP A 97 -17.78 6.29 -1.50
CA ASP A 97 -17.88 7.00 -0.23
C ASP A 97 -18.70 6.20 0.78
N GLY A 98 -18.33 6.29 2.05
CA GLY A 98 -18.92 5.49 3.11
C GLY A 98 -18.55 4.00 3.07
N THR A 99 -17.49 3.59 2.35
CA THR A 99 -16.95 2.25 2.45
C THR A 99 -16.20 2.09 3.78
N GLU A 100 -16.71 1.23 4.65
CA GLU A 100 -16.15 1.01 5.99
C GLU A 100 -14.88 0.16 5.91
N VAL A 101 -14.89 -0.90 5.10
CA VAL A 101 -13.75 -1.81 4.93
C VAL A 101 -13.53 -2.09 3.46
N ALA A 102 -12.32 -1.91 2.97
CA ALA A 102 -11.90 -2.43 1.68
C ALA A 102 -10.89 -3.56 1.87
N VAL A 103 -11.08 -4.67 1.14
CA VAL A 103 -10.18 -5.83 1.19
C VAL A 103 -9.50 -5.99 -0.15
N VAL A 104 -8.18 -5.90 -0.15
CA VAL A 104 -7.34 -5.96 -1.35
C VAL A 104 -6.17 -6.92 -1.16
N ARG A 105 -5.47 -7.26 -2.24
CA ARG A 105 -4.28 -8.11 -2.20
C ARG A 105 -3.02 -7.28 -2.42
N GLY A 106 -2.04 -7.44 -1.54
CA GLY A 106 -0.68 -6.95 -1.73
C GLY A 106 0.19 -8.02 -2.38
N GLU A 107 1.22 -7.60 -3.09
CA GLU A 107 2.15 -8.51 -3.78
C GLU A 107 3.53 -8.57 -3.13
N ILE A 108 4.01 -7.47 -2.55
CA ILE A 108 5.31 -7.42 -1.88
C ILE A 108 5.15 -6.67 -0.56
N GLY A 109 5.59 -7.28 0.54
CA GLY A 109 5.70 -6.63 1.84
C GLY A 109 7.15 -6.28 2.14
N VAL A 110 7.39 -5.19 2.87
CA VAL A 110 8.72 -4.69 3.19
C VAL A 110 8.90 -4.64 4.71
N ALA A 111 9.81 -5.48 5.22
CA ALA A 111 10.05 -5.60 6.65
C ALA A 111 10.69 -4.34 7.26
N GLU A 112 11.45 -3.58 6.47
CA GLU A 112 12.12 -2.34 6.88
C GLU A 112 11.16 -1.27 7.38
N ASN A 113 10.00 -1.12 6.73
CA ASN A 113 9.09 0.00 6.98
C ASN A 113 7.60 -0.37 7.03
N GLY A 114 7.26 -1.66 6.94
CA GLY A 114 5.88 -2.14 6.95
C GLY A 114 5.07 -1.79 5.70
N ALA A 115 5.72 -1.34 4.62
CA ALA A 115 5.03 -1.01 3.39
C ALA A 115 4.60 -2.27 2.64
N ILE A 116 3.45 -2.19 1.97
CA ILE A 116 2.96 -3.24 1.08
C ILE A 116 2.74 -2.64 -0.31
N TRP A 117 3.32 -3.26 -1.33
CA TRP A 117 3.05 -2.94 -2.72
C TRP A 117 1.71 -3.48 -3.15
N ILE A 118 0.86 -2.60 -3.67
CA ILE A 118 -0.47 -2.90 -4.19
C ILE A 118 -0.52 -2.42 -5.64
N PRO A 119 -0.45 -3.31 -6.64
CA PRO A 119 -0.75 -2.95 -8.03
C PRO A 119 -2.24 -2.66 -8.16
N GLN A 120 -2.61 -1.88 -9.17
CA GLN A 120 -4.02 -1.59 -9.40
C GLN A 120 -4.77 -2.85 -9.82
N GLN A 121 -5.68 -3.30 -8.98
CA GLN A 121 -6.53 -4.47 -9.17
C GLN A 121 -8.00 -4.09 -9.36
N VAL A 122 -8.32 -2.81 -9.29
CA VAL A 122 -9.68 -2.26 -9.28
C VAL A 122 -9.86 -1.16 -10.32
N LYS A 123 -11.07 -0.96 -10.79
CA LYS A 123 -11.43 0.12 -11.72
C LYS A 123 -11.09 1.49 -11.13
N TYR A 124 -11.48 1.72 -9.89
CA TYR A 124 -11.27 2.99 -9.20
C TYR A 124 -10.30 2.83 -8.02
N LYS A 125 -9.04 3.24 -8.22
CA LYS A 125 -8.01 3.21 -7.17
C LYS A 125 -8.35 4.05 -5.93
N ALA A 126 -9.37 4.90 -6.01
CA ALA A 126 -9.88 5.67 -4.89
C ALA A 126 -10.23 4.78 -3.69
N ILE A 127 -10.67 3.53 -3.92
CA ILE A 127 -11.04 2.59 -2.86
C ILE A 127 -9.89 2.31 -1.86
N TYR A 128 -8.63 2.40 -2.31
CA TYR A 128 -7.46 2.19 -1.46
C TYR A 128 -7.28 3.30 -0.41
N PHE A 129 -7.90 4.46 -0.62
CA PHE A 129 -7.67 5.66 0.17
C PHE A 129 -8.94 6.23 0.81
N ILE A 130 -10.12 5.92 0.26
CA ILE A 130 -11.40 6.46 0.75
C ILE A 130 -12.04 5.58 1.81
N SER A 131 -11.73 4.28 1.84
CA SER A 131 -12.26 3.38 2.86
C SER A 131 -11.75 3.74 4.25
N GLU A 132 -12.61 3.64 5.26
CA GLU A 132 -12.23 3.90 6.66
C GLU A 132 -11.14 2.93 7.14
N SER A 133 -11.22 1.68 6.69
CA SER A 133 -10.22 0.64 6.96
C SER A 133 -9.81 -0.08 5.68
N LEU A 134 -8.51 -0.22 5.46
CA LEU A 134 -7.96 -1.00 4.37
C LEU A 134 -7.32 -2.29 4.90
N VAL A 135 -7.91 -3.43 4.55
CA VAL A 135 -7.37 -4.75 4.83
C VAL A 135 -6.55 -5.21 3.62
N ILE A 136 -5.26 -5.44 3.84
CA ILE A 136 -4.36 -5.89 2.78
C ILE A 136 -3.92 -7.32 3.08
N LEU A 137 -4.32 -8.24 2.20
CA LEU A 137 -3.90 -9.64 2.28
C LEU A 137 -2.55 -9.81 1.58
N ILE A 138 -1.57 -10.38 2.26
CA ILE A 138 -0.24 -10.63 1.70
C ILE A 138 0.26 -12.03 2.06
N ASP A 139 0.92 -12.70 1.11
CA ASP A 139 1.63 -13.94 1.37
C ASP A 139 2.90 -13.66 2.17
N ARG A 140 3.09 -14.38 3.28
CA ARG A 140 4.29 -14.29 4.12
C ARG A 140 5.60 -14.50 3.36
N ASN A 141 5.58 -15.31 2.29
CA ASN A 141 6.74 -15.57 1.46
C ASN A 141 7.07 -14.41 0.50
N LYS A 142 6.20 -13.42 0.41
CA LYS A 142 6.39 -12.20 -0.40
C LYS A 142 6.92 -11.02 0.41
N ILE A 143 7.33 -11.25 1.66
CA ILE A 143 7.96 -10.22 2.48
C ILE A 143 9.47 -10.21 2.21
N VAL A 144 9.96 -9.04 1.82
CA VAL A 144 11.38 -8.75 1.57
C VAL A 144 11.97 -7.93 2.73
N ASP A 145 13.30 -7.86 2.80
CA ASP A 145 13.97 -7.13 3.88
C ASP A 145 13.83 -5.62 3.72
N THR A 146 14.10 -5.07 2.52
CA THR A 146 14.23 -3.63 2.29
C THR A 146 13.38 -3.14 1.12
N MET A 147 13.15 -1.81 1.08
CA MET A 147 12.55 -1.16 -0.08
C MET A 147 13.35 -1.38 -1.36
N TYR A 148 14.68 -1.44 -1.26
CA TYR A 148 15.53 -1.74 -2.40
C TYR A 148 15.21 -3.11 -3.00
N ASP A 149 15.06 -4.14 -2.15
CA ASP A 149 14.71 -5.50 -2.62
C ASP A 149 13.32 -5.53 -3.27
N ALA A 150 12.38 -4.73 -2.74
CA ALA A 150 11.06 -4.59 -3.34
C ALA A 150 11.15 -3.94 -4.74
N TYR A 151 11.89 -2.85 -4.89
CA TYR A 151 12.10 -2.22 -6.19
C TYR A 151 12.81 -3.12 -7.19
N CYS A 152 13.78 -3.93 -6.75
CA CYS A 152 14.42 -4.93 -7.60
C CYS A 152 13.42 -5.98 -8.14
N GLN A 153 12.40 -6.35 -7.35
CA GLN A 153 11.34 -7.26 -7.82
C GLN A 153 10.37 -6.60 -8.79
N LEU A 154 10.19 -5.28 -8.70
CA LEU A 154 9.31 -4.51 -9.57
C LEU A 154 10.00 -4.09 -10.88
N ASP A 155 11.33 -4.15 -10.93
CA ASP A 155 12.09 -3.75 -12.12
C ASP A 155 11.71 -4.62 -13.33
N GLY A 156 11.41 -3.97 -14.44
CA GLY A 156 10.98 -4.64 -15.68
C GLY A 156 9.52 -5.12 -15.68
N GLN A 157 8.73 -4.89 -14.63
CA GLN A 157 7.30 -5.17 -14.64
C GLN A 157 6.51 -4.00 -15.25
N GLU A 158 5.53 -4.32 -16.10
CA GLU A 158 4.61 -3.33 -16.66
C GLU A 158 3.33 -3.29 -15.82
N TYR A 159 3.04 -2.14 -15.23
CA TYR A 159 1.77 -1.85 -14.55
C TYR A 159 1.37 -0.39 -14.78
N GLN A 160 0.06 -0.13 -14.89
CA GLN A 160 -0.44 1.23 -15.12
C GLN A 160 -0.33 2.08 -13.86
N PHE A 161 -0.62 1.50 -12.70
CA PHE A 161 -0.53 2.15 -11.40
C PHE A 161 -0.23 1.10 -10.31
N GLY A 162 0.53 1.51 -9.32
CA GLY A 162 0.75 0.76 -8.10
C GLY A 162 1.20 1.72 -7.00
N THR A 163 1.01 1.32 -5.76
CA THR A 163 1.36 2.15 -4.61
C THR A 163 1.90 1.29 -3.48
N PHE A 164 2.85 1.85 -2.73
CA PHE A 164 3.22 1.32 -1.42
C PHE A 164 2.38 2.00 -0.34
N ILE A 165 1.76 1.19 0.52
CA ILE A 165 0.99 1.66 1.68
C ILE A 165 1.62 1.09 2.95
N SER A 166 1.88 1.97 3.93
CA SER A 166 2.46 1.62 5.22
C SER A 166 1.69 2.32 6.35
N GLY A 167 0.76 1.58 6.95
CA GLY A 167 -0.11 2.09 8.00
C GLY A 167 -1.08 3.19 7.55
N PRO A 168 -1.83 3.80 8.48
CA PRO A 168 -2.77 4.87 8.20
C PRO A 168 -2.04 6.13 7.73
N SER A 169 -2.74 6.96 6.94
CA SER A 169 -2.18 8.22 6.45
C SER A 169 -1.71 9.10 7.60
N LYS A 170 -0.53 9.69 7.43
CA LYS A 170 0.07 10.63 8.38
C LYS A 170 0.41 11.90 7.60
N THR A 171 -0.27 13.00 7.92
CA THR A 171 0.12 14.31 7.43
C THR A 171 0.90 15.06 8.49
N ALA A 172 2.01 15.68 8.09
CA ALA A 172 2.61 16.73 8.88
C ALA A 172 1.82 18.02 8.60
N ASP A 173 1.12 18.52 9.60
CA ASP A 173 0.50 19.82 9.52
C ASP A 173 1.58 20.93 9.50
N ILE A 174 1.19 22.12 9.03
CA ILE A 174 2.03 23.33 8.98
C ILE A 174 2.63 23.67 10.35
N GLU A 175 1.96 23.26 11.44
CA GLU A 175 2.42 23.39 12.83
C GLU A 175 3.24 22.21 13.35
N GLN A 176 3.70 21.29 12.47
CA GLN A 176 4.46 20.08 12.81
C GLN A 176 3.70 19.05 13.70
N ALA A 177 2.38 19.16 13.79
CA ALA A 177 1.54 18.14 14.42
C ALA A 177 1.32 16.98 13.44
N LEU A 178 1.67 15.75 13.84
CA LEU A 178 1.35 14.54 13.09
C LEU A 178 -0.12 14.19 13.33
N VAL A 179 -0.97 14.41 12.31
CA VAL A 179 -2.36 13.96 12.33
C VAL A 179 -2.43 12.58 11.68
N MET A 180 -2.87 11.58 12.44
CA MET A 180 -3.13 10.23 11.93
C MET A 180 -4.52 10.19 11.29
N GLY A 181 -4.61 9.63 10.08
CA GLY A 181 -5.87 9.45 9.39
C GLY A 181 -6.42 10.72 8.74
N CYS A 182 -5.66 11.35 7.88
CA CYS A 182 -6.00 12.60 7.17
C CYS A 182 -7.31 12.57 6.36
N LEU A 183 -7.93 11.40 6.20
CA LEU A 183 -9.22 11.22 5.55
C LEU A 183 -10.35 10.89 6.53
N LEU A 184 -10.04 10.72 7.82
CA LEU A 184 -11.04 10.53 8.84
C LEU A 184 -11.50 11.89 9.33
N TYR A 185 -12.63 12.34 8.82
CA TYR A 185 -13.45 13.32 9.52
C TYR A 185 -13.91 12.68 10.83
N THR A 186 -13.14 12.88 11.89
CA THR A 186 -13.71 12.67 13.21
C THR A 186 -14.57 13.87 13.51
N SER A 187 -15.88 13.66 13.61
CA SER A 187 -16.87 14.67 14.03
C SER A 187 -16.67 15.15 15.48
N ASP A 188 -15.57 14.81 16.12
CA ASP A 188 -15.27 15.07 17.53
C ASP A 188 -14.13 16.07 17.76
N ALA A 189 -13.83 16.91 16.75
CA ALA A 189 -13.00 18.08 16.96
C ALA A 189 -13.92 19.29 17.34
N ALA A 190 -14.43 19.28 18.56
CA ALA A 190 -15.04 20.44 19.20
C ALA A 190 -14.25 20.82 20.46
#